data_29d9abe9dd4c976a87388970ade9fbb6
#
_entry.id   29d9abe9dd4c976a87388970ade9fbb6
#
_cell.length_a   1.000
_cell.length_b   1.000
_cell.length_c   1.000
_cell.angle_alpha   90.00
_cell.angle_beta   90.00
_cell.angle_gamma   90.00
#
_symmetry.space_group_name_H-M   'P 1'
#
loop_
_entity.id
_entity.type
_entity.pdbx_description
1 polymer ?
#
loop_
_entity_poly.entity_id
_entity_poly.type
_entity_poly.pdbx_seq_one_letter_code
_entity_poly.pdbx_strand_id
1 'polypeptide(L)'
;MVKKERKLTKKKLESFTLASAFEMIYEKSCDSKLSPEFYDTCNDAISFVSKELNVTPFQSIMLAILANSDEAKSLYDMSSYTKCSPIRFRIHKEELDDLHYRHFVQWSMVRYSLEYRIRDEFMEAIIDNIPYTPKKYVDYTAYDVYTKITKWIEMLKRDERLYEDIVKNVRRLLESTKHLTFSKDLLTSGLNDLAMMVILLTVIDKIENNSDYISSSEILRILPEESGIKSFILVLNANTCILIKKGWIENYTVNGMVEPDKFCLTNKILETTLVEFKEFIDIKDETISNSLLMPDVIVEKRM
;
A
#
# COMPACT_ATOMS: atom_id res chain seq x y z
N MET A 1 38.83 4.35 36.56
CA MET A 1 38.42 3.45 35.46
C MET A 1 37.10 3.86 34.83
N VAL A 2 36.02 4.11 35.60
CA VAL A 2 34.68 4.43 35.08
C VAL A 2 34.60 5.65 34.12
N LYS A 3 35.43 6.70 34.32
CA LYS A 3 35.44 7.89 33.44
C LYS A 3 36.07 7.65 32.03
N LYS A 4 36.91 6.62 31.89
CA LYS A 4 37.58 6.32 30.61
C LYS A 4 36.65 5.47 29.71
N GLU A 5 35.83 4.59 30.28
CA GLU A 5 34.87 3.79 29.54
C GLU A 5 33.71 4.62 28.99
N ARG A 6 33.19 5.60 29.78
CA ARG A 6 32.15 6.52 29.30
C ARG A 6 32.61 7.45 28.17
N LYS A 7 33.92 7.77 28.07
CA LYS A 7 34.47 8.55 26.93
C LYS A 7 34.62 7.69 25.68
N LEU A 8 34.93 6.38 25.81
CA LEU A 8 35.03 5.47 24.68
C LEU A 8 33.64 5.18 24.05
N THR A 9 32.60 5.01 24.87
CA THR A 9 31.23 4.80 24.38
C THR A 9 30.69 6.02 23.62
N LYS A 10 30.92 7.24 24.13
CA LYS A 10 30.51 8.46 23.39
C LYS A 10 31.22 8.63 22.05
N LYS A 11 32.50 8.26 21.96
CA LYS A 11 33.30 8.37 20.72
C LYS A 11 32.91 7.31 19.68
N LYS A 12 32.31 6.19 20.12
CA LYS A 12 31.80 5.13 19.23
C LYS A 12 30.44 5.48 18.61
N LEU A 13 29.56 6.15 19.37
CA LEU A 13 28.25 6.59 18.86
C LEU A 13 28.34 7.63 17.74
N GLU A 14 29.36 8.50 17.76
CA GLU A 14 29.57 9.53 16.71
C GLU A 14 30.13 8.96 15.40
N SER A 15 30.42 7.67 15.32
CA SER A 15 31.01 7.02 14.14
C SER A 15 30.12 6.04 13.37
N PHE A 16 28.89 5.78 13.84
CA PHE A 16 27.97 4.90 13.11
C PHE A 16 27.40 5.59 11.89
N THR A 17 27.38 4.86 10.76
CA THR A 17 26.48 5.06 9.65
C THR A 17 25.32 4.08 9.78
N LEU A 18 24.21 4.29 9.08
CA LEU A 18 23.10 3.31 9.06
C LEU A 18 23.58 1.94 8.57
N ALA A 19 24.43 1.91 7.53
CA ALA A 19 25.01 0.67 7.01
C ALA A 19 25.80 -0.08 8.08
N SER A 20 26.75 0.58 8.74
CA SER A 20 27.60 -0.07 9.76
C SER A 20 26.81 -0.50 11.01
N ALA A 21 25.79 0.25 11.38
CA ALA A 21 24.92 -0.12 12.48
C ALA A 21 24.03 -1.34 12.13
N PHE A 22 23.47 -1.37 10.92
CA PHE A 22 22.71 -2.52 10.44
C PHE A 22 23.56 -3.78 10.31
N GLU A 23 24.78 -3.67 9.77
CA GLU A 23 25.72 -4.78 9.68
C GLU A 23 26.03 -5.35 11.07
N MET A 24 26.36 -4.50 12.04
CA MET A 24 26.63 -4.94 13.42
C MET A 24 25.43 -5.63 14.06
N ILE A 25 24.20 -5.07 13.92
CA ILE A 25 23.00 -5.65 14.47
C ILE A 25 22.71 -7.00 13.79
N TYR A 26 22.84 -7.07 12.46
CA TYR A 26 22.65 -8.28 11.68
C TYR A 26 23.57 -9.40 12.15
N GLU A 27 24.89 -9.19 12.11
CA GLU A 27 25.86 -10.22 12.52
C GLU A 27 25.64 -10.72 13.95
N LYS A 28 25.37 -9.81 14.88
CA LYS A 28 25.17 -10.18 16.30
C LYS A 28 23.79 -10.77 16.59
N SER A 29 22.80 -10.54 15.72
CA SER A 29 21.48 -11.15 15.86
C SER A 29 21.43 -12.61 15.43
N CYS A 30 22.37 -13.06 14.60
CA CYS A 30 22.49 -14.45 14.18
C CYS A 30 22.61 -15.37 15.41
N ASP A 31 21.75 -16.37 15.48
CA ASP A 31 21.70 -17.39 16.56
C ASP A 31 21.60 -16.81 17.99
N SER A 32 21.36 -15.51 18.15
CA SER A 32 21.41 -14.81 19.44
C SER A 32 20.23 -15.11 20.35
N LYS A 33 19.15 -15.69 19.79
CA LYS A 33 17.82 -15.83 20.43
C LYS A 33 17.28 -14.47 20.96
N LEU A 34 17.83 -13.36 20.51
CA LEU A 34 17.59 -12.00 21.01
C LEU A 34 17.66 -11.97 22.54
N SER A 35 18.72 -12.56 23.08
CA SER A 35 18.95 -12.67 24.53
C SER A 35 19.35 -11.32 25.14
N PRO A 36 19.33 -11.17 26.46
CA PRO A 36 19.82 -9.94 27.13
C PRO A 36 21.23 -9.56 26.70
N GLU A 37 22.14 -10.56 26.58
CA GLU A 37 23.54 -10.34 26.16
C GLU A 37 23.63 -9.76 24.74
N PHE A 38 22.71 -10.14 23.83
CA PHE A 38 22.62 -9.55 22.50
C PHE A 38 22.27 -8.06 22.61
N TYR A 39 21.24 -7.72 23.38
CA TYR A 39 20.86 -6.33 23.57
C TYR A 39 21.95 -5.50 24.22
N ASP A 40 22.65 -6.04 25.23
CA ASP A 40 23.79 -5.35 25.86
C ASP A 40 24.92 -5.09 24.85
N THR A 41 25.22 -6.06 23.98
CA THR A 41 26.27 -5.95 22.96
C THR A 41 25.93 -4.96 21.86
N CYS A 42 24.66 -4.95 21.40
CA CYS A 42 24.19 -4.15 20.27
C CYS A 42 23.52 -2.83 20.70
N ASN A 43 23.45 -2.53 22.00
CA ASN A 43 22.71 -1.40 22.51
C ASN A 43 23.02 -0.08 21.80
N ASP A 44 24.29 0.20 21.55
CA ASP A 44 24.74 1.44 20.92
C ASP A 44 24.25 1.53 19.46
N ALA A 45 24.37 0.44 18.68
CA ALA A 45 23.93 0.37 17.30
C ALA A 45 22.39 0.44 17.20
N ILE A 46 21.69 -0.33 18.02
CA ILE A 46 20.21 -0.30 18.09
C ILE A 46 19.70 1.09 18.48
N SER A 47 20.31 1.72 19.48
CA SER A 47 19.95 3.07 19.92
C SER A 47 20.20 4.12 18.85
N PHE A 48 21.31 3.98 18.10
CA PHE A 48 21.60 4.84 16.96
C PHE A 48 20.53 4.72 15.89
N VAL A 49 20.23 3.51 15.41
CA VAL A 49 19.20 3.28 14.38
C VAL A 49 17.82 3.74 14.85
N SER A 50 17.45 3.39 16.10
CA SER A 50 16.16 3.78 16.67
C SER A 50 15.98 5.30 16.69
N LYS A 51 17.02 6.04 17.03
CA LYS A 51 17.00 7.50 17.07
C LYS A 51 16.97 8.10 15.67
N GLU A 52 17.84 7.62 14.79
CA GLU A 52 18.00 8.16 13.41
C GLU A 52 16.73 7.98 12.59
N LEU A 53 16.11 6.80 12.68
CA LEU A 53 14.90 6.47 11.91
C LEU A 53 13.60 6.67 12.70
N ASN A 54 13.69 7.05 13.99
CA ASN A 54 12.54 7.13 14.89
C ASN A 54 11.72 5.83 14.93
N VAL A 55 12.40 4.70 15.13
CA VAL A 55 11.81 3.35 15.18
C VAL A 55 12.05 2.69 16.53
N THR A 56 11.29 1.62 16.83
CA THR A 56 11.50 0.85 18.06
C THR A 56 12.81 0.03 17.98
N PRO A 57 13.37 -0.40 19.12
CA PRO A 57 14.52 -1.31 19.13
C PRO A 57 14.27 -2.59 18.35
N PHE A 58 13.07 -3.15 18.40
CA PHE A 58 12.72 -4.36 17.67
C PHE A 58 12.60 -4.09 16.15
N GLN A 59 12.02 -2.96 15.76
CA GLN A 59 12.01 -2.50 14.36
C GLN A 59 13.44 -2.32 13.81
N SER A 60 14.38 -1.80 14.62
CA SER A 60 15.78 -1.67 14.23
C SER A 60 16.42 -3.01 13.90
N ILE A 61 16.10 -4.05 14.69
CA ILE A 61 16.57 -5.43 14.43
C ILE A 61 15.95 -5.98 13.15
N MET A 62 14.64 -5.82 12.96
CA MET A 62 13.96 -6.27 11.74
C MET A 62 14.51 -5.59 10.50
N LEU A 63 14.71 -4.27 10.54
CA LEU A 63 15.33 -3.52 9.45
C LEU A 63 16.76 -4.00 9.15
N ALA A 64 17.57 -4.26 10.17
CA ALA A 64 18.92 -4.77 10.00
C ALA A 64 18.95 -6.15 9.31
N ILE A 65 18.05 -7.06 9.71
CA ILE A 65 17.92 -8.38 9.07
C ILE A 65 17.48 -8.25 7.61
N LEU A 66 16.52 -7.38 7.33
CA LEU A 66 16.02 -7.18 5.97
C LEU A 66 17.01 -6.45 5.07
N ALA A 67 17.77 -5.47 5.61
CA ALA A 67 18.76 -4.71 4.85
C ALA A 67 19.97 -5.55 4.44
N ASN A 68 20.31 -6.58 5.20
CA ASN A 68 21.40 -7.50 4.91
C ASN A 68 20.96 -8.79 4.20
N SER A 69 19.77 -8.77 3.59
CA SER A 69 19.23 -9.90 2.83
C SER A 69 18.88 -9.48 1.42
N ASP A 70 19.40 -10.19 0.43
CA ASP A 70 19.06 -9.99 -0.99
C ASP A 70 17.63 -10.43 -1.32
N GLU A 71 17.06 -11.31 -0.48
CA GLU A 71 15.72 -11.87 -0.66
C GLU A 71 14.74 -11.32 0.36
N ALA A 72 13.46 -11.29 -0.02
CA ALA A 72 12.39 -11.04 0.93
C ALA A 72 12.34 -12.12 2.01
N LYS A 73 12.03 -11.74 3.24
CA LYS A 73 11.99 -12.62 4.40
C LYS A 73 10.62 -12.63 5.06
N SER A 74 10.12 -13.83 5.36
CA SER A 74 8.96 -14.01 6.22
C SER A 74 9.32 -13.80 7.70
N LEU A 75 8.30 -13.67 8.55
CA LEU A 75 8.52 -13.69 10.02
C LEU A 75 9.19 -14.99 10.49
N TYR A 76 8.92 -16.09 9.80
CA TYR A 76 9.55 -17.37 10.09
C TYR A 76 11.05 -17.34 9.77
N ASP A 77 11.45 -16.80 8.63
CA ASP A 77 12.87 -16.69 8.24
C ASP A 77 13.65 -15.84 9.22
N MET A 78 13.09 -14.69 9.64
CA MET A 78 13.72 -13.82 10.65
C MET A 78 13.86 -14.54 12.00
N SER A 79 12.83 -15.32 12.41
CA SER A 79 12.88 -16.10 13.64
C SER A 79 13.90 -17.23 13.57
N SER A 80 14.01 -17.88 12.42
CA SER A 80 14.99 -18.95 12.15
C SER A 80 16.42 -18.41 12.16
N TYR A 81 16.64 -17.25 11.55
CA TYR A 81 17.95 -16.58 11.55
C TYR A 81 18.44 -16.25 12.96
N THR A 82 17.55 -15.71 13.79
CA THR A 82 17.87 -15.35 15.17
C THR A 82 17.78 -16.51 16.15
N LYS A 83 17.27 -17.68 15.73
CA LYS A 83 16.89 -18.82 16.57
C LYS A 83 15.91 -18.48 17.71
N CYS A 84 15.10 -17.44 17.48
CA CYS A 84 14.00 -17.11 18.37
C CYS A 84 12.78 -17.99 18.11
N SER A 85 11.88 -18.06 19.09
CA SER A 85 10.55 -18.61 18.85
C SER A 85 9.80 -17.78 17.81
N PRO A 86 9.15 -18.39 16.79
CA PRO A 86 8.35 -17.67 15.80
C PRO A 86 7.25 -16.79 16.41
N ILE A 87 6.71 -17.16 17.55
CA ILE A 87 5.70 -16.38 18.27
C ILE A 87 6.23 -14.99 18.66
N ARG A 88 7.53 -14.88 18.97
CA ARG A 88 8.16 -13.61 19.35
C ARG A 88 8.11 -12.59 18.20
N PHE A 89 8.30 -13.04 16.95
CA PHE A 89 8.15 -12.19 15.78
C PHE A 89 6.68 -11.91 15.44
N ARG A 90 5.79 -12.89 15.64
CA ARG A 90 4.36 -12.72 15.38
C ARG A 90 3.70 -11.69 16.27
N ILE A 91 4.12 -11.59 17.52
CA ILE A 91 3.63 -10.55 18.46
C ILE A 91 3.96 -9.15 17.95
N HIS A 92 5.09 -9.00 17.24
CA HIS A 92 5.55 -7.73 16.68
C HIS A 92 5.14 -7.52 15.21
N LYS A 93 4.17 -8.27 14.69
CA LYS A 93 3.68 -8.09 13.31
C LYS A 93 3.24 -6.64 13.04
N GLU A 94 2.58 -6.02 14.00
CA GLU A 94 2.13 -4.62 13.87
C GLU A 94 3.29 -3.63 13.69
N GLU A 95 4.47 -3.94 14.24
CA GLU A 95 5.66 -3.11 14.06
C GLU A 95 6.21 -3.21 12.62
N LEU A 96 6.11 -4.37 11.96
CA LEU A 96 6.41 -4.51 10.53
C LEU A 96 5.38 -3.81 9.65
N ASP A 97 4.11 -3.89 10.01
CA ASP A 97 3.05 -3.16 9.32
C ASP A 97 3.26 -1.64 9.43
N ASP A 98 3.75 -1.15 10.59
CA ASP A 98 4.16 0.25 10.77
C ASP A 98 5.35 0.62 9.88
N LEU A 99 6.39 -0.20 9.81
CA LEU A 99 7.53 0.03 8.91
C LEU A 99 7.10 0.07 7.44
N HIS A 100 6.16 -0.79 7.05
CA HIS A 100 5.58 -0.76 5.72
C HIS A 100 4.80 0.53 5.47
N TYR A 101 3.95 0.92 6.43
CA TYR A 101 3.18 2.15 6.37
C TYR A 101 4.07 3.39 6.27
N ARG A 102 5.20 3.38 6.96
CA ARG A 102 6.22 4.45 6.95
C ARG A 102 7.21 4.35 5.78
N HIS A 103 6.98 3.46 4.81
CA HIS A 103 7.76 3.28 3.60
C HIS A 103 9.21 2.80 3.78
N PHE A 104 9.58 2.20 4.90
CA PHE A 104 10.88 1.56 5.08
C PHE A 104 10.95 0.19 4.40
N VAL A 105 9.86 -0.56 4.48
CA VAL A 105 9.78 -1.91 3.90
C VAL A 105 8.61 -2.03 2.92
N GLN A 106 8.71 -2.97 2.02
CA GLN A 106 7.60 -3.45 1.21
C GLN A 106 7.38 -4.93 1.50
N TRP A 107 6.19 -5.41 1.23
CA TRP A 107 5.85 -6.81 1.39
C TRP A 107 5.19 -7.37 0.14
N SER A 108 5.31 -8.67 -0.03
CA SER A 108 4.66 -9.45 -1.07
C SER A 108 4.15 -10.76 -0.49
N MET A 109 3.15 -11.35 -1.11
CA MET A 109 2.71 -12.70 -0.77
C MET A 109 3.40 -13.70 -1.69
N VAL A 110 4.12 -14.64 -1.11
CA VAL A 110 4.79 -15.72 -1.84
C VAL A 110 4.29 -17.05 -1.27
N ARG A 111 3.61 -17.86 -2.08
CA ARG A 111 3.10 -19.19 -1.69
C ARG A 111 2.38 -19.21 -0.33
N TYR A 112 1.46 -18.26 -0.13
CA TYR A 112 0.70 -18.07 1.13
C TYR A 112 1.53 -17.59 2.33
N SER A 113 2.78 -17.19 2.13
CA SER A 113 3.61 -16.56 3.15
C SER A 113 3.79 -15.08 2.85
N LEU A 114 3.60 -14.26 3.87
CA LEU A 114 3.87 -12.83 3.79
C LEU A 114 5.37 -12.60 3.99
N GLU A 115 6.01 -12.05 2.97
CA GLU A 115 7.44 -11.75 2.95
C GLU A 115 7.68 -10.25 2.88
N TYR A 116 8.70 -9.79 3.56
CA TYR A 116 9.09 -8.39 3.68
C TYR A 116 10.48 -8.18 3.10
N ARG A 117 10.69 -7.05 2.43
CA ARG A 117 12.02 -6.59 1.99
C ARG A 117 12.14 -5.10 2.20
N ILE A 118 13.36 -4.61 2.29
CA ILE A 118 13.66 -3.18 2.29
C ILE A 118 13.21 -2.57 0.95
N ARG A 119 12.72 -1.34 0.99
CA ARG A 119 12.45 -0.58 -0.23
C ARG A 119 13.73 -0.16 -0.89
N ASP A 120 13.73 -0.17 -2.22
CA ASP A 120 14.91 0.14 -3.01
C ASP A 120 15.42 1.57 -2.72
N GLU A 121 14.51 2.54 -2.60
CA GLU A 121 14.85 3.93 -2.28
C GLU A 121 15.46 4.10 -0.87
N PHE A 122 15.03 3.28 0.08
CA PHE A 122 15.61 3.27 1.43
C PHE A 122 16.98 2.58 1.44
N MET A 123 17.14 1.50 0.67
CA MET A 123 18.42 0.83 0.51
C MET A 123 19.47 1.77 -0.13
N GLU A 124 19.11 2.50 -1.18
CA GLU A 124 19.97 3.50 -1.80
C GLU A 124 20.41 4.57 -0.77
N ALA A 125 19.47 5.08 0.02
CA ALA A 125 19.79 6.05 1.06
C ALA A 125 20.77 5.49 2.13
N ILE A 126 20.66 4.21 2.48
CA ILE A 126 21.60 3.53 3.40
C ILE A 126 23.00 3.44 2.77
N ILE A 127 23.08 3.02 1.50
CA ILE A 127 24.35 2.86 0.76
C ILE A 127 25.04 4.20 0.59
N ASP A 128 24.31 5.22 0.18
CA ASP A 128 24.85 6.57 -0.08
C ASP A 128 25.05 7.37 1.22
N ASN A 129 24.66 6.81 2.36
CA ASN A 129 24.71 7.46 3.68
C ASN A 129 24.06 8.85 3.69
N ILE A 130 22.88 8.94 3.07
CA ILE A 130 22.06 10.16 3.04
C ILE A 130 20.81 9.98 3.92
N PRO A 131 20.27 11.06 4.50
CA PRO A 131 19.03 10.98 5.27
C PRO A 131 17.86 10.47 4.40
N TYR A 132 17.20 9.42 4.85
CA TYR A 132 16.00 8.92 4.20
C TYR A 132 14.77 9.66 4.69
N THR A 133 14.12 10.36 3.78
CA THR A 133 12.87 11.07 4.04
C THR A 133 11.76 10.47 3.16
N PRO A 134 11.05 9.44 3.66
CA PRO A 134 9.97 8.84 2.89
C PRO A 134 8.85 9.87 2.66
N LYS A 135 8.26 9.83 1.47
CA LYS A 135 7.08 10.64 1.15
C LYS A 135 5.98 10.33 2.15
N LYS A 136 5.60 11.32 2.95
CA LYS A 136 4.51 11.16 3.93
C LYS A 136 3.17 11.11 3.21
N TYR A 137 2.21 10.39 3.75
CA TYR A 137 0.86 10.34 3.17
C TYR A 137 0.18 11.72 3.07
N VAL A 138 0.54 12.65 3.96
CA VAL A 138 0.06 14.04 3.88
C VAL A 138 0.52 14.76 2.61
N ASP A 139 1.58 14.29 1.97
CA ASP A 139 2.14 14.84 0.73
C ASP A 139 1.66 14.08 -0.51
N TYR A 140 0.75 13.11 -0.34
CA TYR A 140 0.20 12.33 -1.44
C TYR A 140 -0.73 13.17 -2.30
N THR A 141 -0.54 13.05 -3.60
CA THR A 141 -1.49 13.53 -4.61
C THR A 141 -2.63 12.52 -4.79
N ALA A 142 -3.67 12.92 -5.49
CA ALA A 142 -4.75 12.00 -5.89
C ALA A 142 -4.20 10.79 -6.67
N TYR A 143 -3.20 11.00 -7.53
CA TYR A 143 -2.52 9.93 -8.26
C TYR A 143 -1.82 8.92 -7.35
N ASP A 144 -1.11 9.39 -6.32
CA ASP A 144 -0.46 8.50 -5.34
C ASP A 144 -1.48 7.63 -4.60
N VAL A 145 -2.62 8.23 -4.19
CA VAL A 145 -3.72 7.51 -3.54
C VAL A 145 -4.32 6.48 -4.48
N TYR A 146 -4.63 6.88 -5.71
CA TYR A 146 -5.15 5.99 -6.75
C TYR A 146 -4.21 4.81 -7.00
N THR A 147 -2.95 5.06 -7.30
CA THR A 147 -1.95 4.02 -7.59
C THR A 147 -1.82 3.03 -6.43
N LYS A 148 -1.87 3.53 -5.18
CA LYS A 148 -1.78 2.70 -3.99
C LYS A 148 -3.00 1.79 -3.83
N ILE A 149 -4.20 2.35 -4.02
CA ILE A 149 -5.46 1.59 -3.91
C ILE A 149 -5.55 0.55 -5.05
N THR A 150 -5.24 0.94 -6.29
CA THR A 150 -5.21 0.03 -7.44
C THR A 150 -4.30 -1.18 -7.18
N LYS A 151 -3.09 -0.94 -6.68
CA LYS A 151 -2.17 -2.02 -6.31
C LYS A 151 -2.77 -2.97 -5.27
N TRP A 152 -3.47 -2.46 -4.25
CA TRP A 152 -4.11 -3.31 -3.25
C TRP A 152 -5.31 -4.09 -3.81
N ILE A 153 -6.08 -3.50 -4.71
CA ILE A 153 -7.17 -4.19 -5.41
C ILE A 153 -6.63 -5.32 -6.30
N GLU A 154 -5.51 -5.11 -6.98
CA GLU A 154 -4.87 -6.17 -7.75
C GLU A 154 -4.37 -7.32 -6.88
N MET A 155 -3.83 -7.02 -5.70
CA MET A 155 -3.46 -8.05 -4.72
C MET A 155 -4.67 -8.85 -4.24
N LEU A 156 -5.82 -8.18 -4.07
CA LEU A 156 -7.08 -8.85 -3.75
C LEU A 156 -7.52 -9.77 -4.89
N LYS A 157 -7.45 -9.31 -6.15
CA LYS A 157 -7.78 -10.12 -7.34
C LYS A 157 -6.92 -11.39 -7.47
N ARG A 158 -5.70 -11.37 -6.92
CA ARG A 158 -4.74 -12.49 -6.97
C ARG A 158 -4.73 -13.34 -5.71
N ASP A 159 -5.64 -13.13 -4.77
CA ASP A 159 -5.66 -13.76 -3.43
C ASP A 159 -4.34 -13.59 -2.66
N GLU A 160 -3.61 -12.52 -2.94
CA GLU A 160 -2.34 -12.21 -2.27
C GLU A 160 -2.52 -11.54 -0.91
N ARG A 161 -3.72 -11.05 -0.61
CA ARG A 161 -4.07 -10.37 0.65
C ARG A 161 -5.51 -10.59 1.05
N LEU A 162 -5.73 -10.66 2.36
CA LEU A 162 -7.07 -10.73 2.91
C LEU A 162 -7.83 -9.41 2.70
N TYR A 163 -9.10 -9.51 2.40
CA TYR A 163 -10.00 -8.37 2.21
C TYR A 163 -9.97 -7.39 3.38
N GLU A 164 -10.01 -7.90 4.61
CA GLU A 164 -10.01 -7.10 5.84
C GLU A 164 -8.72 -6.27 6.00
N ASP A 165 -7.57 -6.84 5.65
CA ASP A 165 -6.28 -6.14 5.69
C ASP A 165 -6.26 -4.98 4.66
N ILE A 166 -6.82 -5.22 3.47
CA ILE A 166 -6.90 -4.19 2.43
C ILE A 166 -7.84 -3.07 2.87
N VAL A 167 -9.02 -3.39 3.38
CA VAL A 167 -9.96 -2.39 3.90
C VAL A 167 -9.33 -1.54 4.99
N LYS A 168 -8.62 -2.17 5.95
CA LYS A 168 -7.89 -1.46 7.01
C LYS A 168 -6.85 -0.49 6.43
N ASN A 169 -6.09 -0.94 5.43
CA ASN A 169 -5.07 -0.12 4.78
C ASN A 169 -5.67 1.03 3.97
N VAL A 170 -6.76 0.78 3.24
CA VAL A 170 -7.51 1.81 2.51
C VAL A 170 -8.01 2.88 3.48
N ARG A 171 -8.66 2.50 4.58
CA ARG A 171 -9.11 3.48 5.59
C ARG A 171 -7.97 4.32 6.14
N ARG A 172 -6.85 3.71 6.52
CA ARG A 172 -5.66 4.43 6.99
C ARG A 172 -5.13 5.41 5.95
N LEU A 173 -5.09 5.01 4.68
CA LEU A 173 -4.66 5.87 3.59
C LEU A 173 -5.59 7.08 3.45
N LEU A 174 -6.90 6.86 3.35
CA LEU A 174 -7.90 7.92 3.24
C LEU A 174 -7.84 8.87 4.45
N GLU A 175 -7.71 8.34 5.68
CA GLU A 175 -7.51 9.13 6.90
C GLU A 175 -6.29 10.06 6.83
N SER A 176 -5.20 9.54 6.27
CA SER A 176 -3.93 10.28 6.16
C SER A 176 -3.90 11.27 5.00
N THR A 177 -4.84 11.12 4.06
CA THR A 177 -4.97 11.97 2.87
C THR A 177 -6.25 12.81 2.86
N LYS A 178 -6.78 13.16 4.04
CA LYS A 178 -8.01 13.99 4.20
C LYS A 178 -7.94 15.39 3.56
N HIS A 179 -6.75 15.83 3.20
CA HIS A 179 -6.57 17.08 2.46
C HIS A 179 -7.10 16.96 1.02
N LEU A 180 -7.21 15.74 0.48
CA LEU A 180 -7.84 15.47 -0.81
C LEU A 180 -9.36 15.38 -0.68
N THR A 181 -10.09 16.01 -1.59
CA THR A 181 -11.55 16.02 -1.63
C THR A 181 -12.11 14.60 -1.68
N PHE A 182 -11.56 13.76 -2.54
CA PHE A 182 -11.93 12.37 -2.67
C PHE A 182 -11.84 11.60 -1.34
N SER A 183 -10.72 11.67 -0.65
CA SER A 183 -10.50 10.98 0.62
C SER A 183 -11.45 11.49 1.70
N LYS A 184 -11.62 12.81 1.78
CA LYS A 184 -12.52 13.46 2.73
C LYS A 184 -13.97 13.03 2.51
N ASP A 185 -14.45 13.08 1.27
CA ASP A 185 -15.83 12.77 0.93
C ASP A 185 -16.14 11.29 1.21
N LEU A 186 -15.25 10.36 0.84
CA LEU A 186 -15.44 8.94 1.16
C LEU A 186 -15.55 8.70 2.68
N LEU A 187 -14.68 9.30 3.48
CA LEU A 187 -14.70 9.13 4.93
C LEU A 187 -15.93 9.75 5.60
N THR A 188 -16.39 10.89 5.11
CA THR A 188 -17.56 11.59 5.67
C THR A 188 -18.90 11.09 5.12
N SER A 189 -18.87 10.29 4.07
CA SER A 189 -20.06 9.75 3.41
C SER A 189 -20.94 8.86 4.28
N GLY A 190 -20.35 8.28 5.36
CA GLY A 190 -21.03 7.26 6.19
C GLY A 190 -21.31 5.95 5.43
N LEU A 191 -20.49 5.64 4.43
CA LEU A 191 -20.50 4.34 3.76
C LEU A 191 -19.81 3.29 4.64
N ASN A 192 -20.36 2.06 4.61
CA ASN A 192 -19.64 0.91 5.20
C ASN A 192 -18.48 0.49 4.28
N ASP A 193 -17.64 -0.40 4.79
CA ASP A 193 -16.42 -0.85 4.08
C ASP A 193 -16.73 -1.42 2.71
N LEU A 194 -17.75 -2.25 2.60
CA LEU A 194 -18.13 -2.88 1.35
C LEU A 194 -18.60 -1.86 0.30
N ALA A 195 -19.45 -0.93 0.69
CA ALA A 195 -19.90 0.16 -0.18
C ALA A 195 -18.73 1.05 -0.62
N MET A 196 -17.81 1.36 0.29
CA MET A 196 -16.59 2.10 -0.03
C MET A 196 -15.75 1.34 -1.06
N MET A 197 -15.53 0.04 -0.88
CA MET A 197 -14.76 -0.77 -1.83
C MET A 197 -15.40 -0.84 -3.21
N VAL A 198 -16.75 -0.91 -3.28
CA VAL A 198 -17.46 -0.88 -4.57
C VAL A 198 -17.25 0.46 -5.28
N ILE A 199 -17.28 1.59 -4.57
CA ILE A 199 -16.96 2.90 -5.17
C ILE A 199 -15.53 2.93 -5.69
N LEU A 200 -14.57 2.45 -4.90
CA LEU A 200 -13.17 2.41 -5.32
C LEU A 200 -12.96 1.57 -6.58
N LEU A 201 -13.64 0.42 -6.69
CA LEU A 201 -13.63 -0.40 -7.90
C LEU A 201 -14.20 0.35 -9.11
N THR A 202 -15.32 1.04 -8.92
CA THR A 202 -15.96 1.82 -10.00
C THR A 202 -15.06 2.98 -10.47
N VAL A 203 -14.37 3.65 -9.54
CA VAL A 203 -13.41 4.73 -9.85
C VAL A 203 -12.21 4.17 -10.60
N ILE A 204 -11.65 3.05 -10.15
CA ILE A 204 -10.50 2.42 -10.81
C ILE A 204 -10.87 1.98 -12.22
N ASP A 205 -12.02 1.35 -12.40
CA ASP A 205 -12.48 0.90 -13.71
C ASP A 205 -12.69 2.09 -14.67
N LYS A 206 -13.27 3.18 -14.16
CA LYS A 206 -13.40 4.43 -14.94
C LYS A 206 -12.05 4.99 -15.37
N ILE A 207 -11.06 5.03 -14.48
CA ILE A 207 -9.73 5.61 -14.77
C ILE A 207 -8.90 4.66 -15.64
N GLU A 208 -8.89 3.34 -15.37
CA GLU A 208 -8.04 2.39 -16.09
C GLU A 208 -8.57 2.03 -17.47
N ASN A 209 -9.85 1.76 -17.56
CA ASN A 209 -10.48 1.20 -18.73
C ASN A 209 -11.30 2.24 -19.51
N ASN A 210 -11.40 3.47 -19.01
CA ASN A 210 -12.36 4.48 -19.49
C ASN A 210 -13.77 3.92 -19.61
N SER A 211 -14.11 3.01 -18.71
CA SER A 211 -15.41 2.33 -18.70
C SER A 211 -16.50 3.29 -18.22
N ASP A 212 -17.61 3.31 -18.92
CA ASP A 212 -18.75 4.11 -18.49
C ASP A 212 -19.53 3.45 -17.36
N TYR A 213 -19.31 2.16 -17.11
CA TYR A 213 -20.00 1.40 -16.06
C TYR A 213 -19.15 0.26 -15.53
N ILE A 214 -19.48 -0.21 -14.34
CA ILE A 214 -19.04 -1.49 -13.78
C ILE A 214 -20.24 -2.43 -13.66
N SER A 215 -20.06 -3.72 -13.94
CA SER A 215 -21.13 -4.71 -13.81
C SER A 215 -21.11 -5.40 -12.44
N SER A 216 -22.28 -5.89 -12.01
CA SER A 216 -22.40 -6.73 -10.81
C SER A 216 -21.47 -7.95 -10.86
N SER A 217 -21.30 -8.53 -12.03
CA SER A 217 -20.41 -9.70 -12.23
C SER A 217 -18.94 -9.37 -12.01
N GLU A 218 -18.50 -8.17 -12.41
CA GLU A 218 -17.13 -7.72 -12.17
C GLU A 218 -16.86 -7.46 -10.69
N ILE A 219 -17.79 -6.81 -10.01
CA ILE A 219 -17.72 -6.59 -8.56
C ILE A 219 -17.61 -7.94 -7.82
N LEU A 220 -18.49 -8.91 -8.18
CA LEU A 220 -18.48 -10.26 -7.59
C LEU A 220 -17.18 -11.04 -7.86
N ARG A 221 -16.54 -10.80 -9.00
CA ARG A 221 -15.27 -11.46 -9.34
C ARG A 221 -14.10 -10.95 -8.50
N ILE A 222 -14.16 -9.70 -8.02
CA ILE A 222 -13.06 -9.05 -7.34
C ILE A 222 -13.21 -9.13 -5.82
N LEU A 223 -14.42 -8.91 -5.30
CA LEU A 223 -14.66 -8.91 -3.85
C LEU A 223 -15.02 -10.32 -3.36
N PRO A 224 -14.39 -10.80 -2.28
CA PRO A 224 -14.61 -12.15 -1.77
C PRO A 224 -16.00 -12.32 -1.17
N GLU A 225 -16.52 -13.54 -1.19
CA GLU A 225 -17.84 -13.87 -0.69
C GLU A 225 -18.02 -13.55 0.81
N GLU A 226 -16.98 -13.71 1.61
CA GLU A 226 -16.97 -13.40 3.04
C GLU A 226 -17.27 -11.93 3.35
N SER A 227 -17.07 -11.04 2.39
CA SER A 227 -17.40 -9.62 2.52
C SER A 227 -18.90 -9.34 2.59
N GLY A 228 -19.76 -10.34 2.30
CA GLY A 228 -21.21 -10.16 2.17
C GLY A 228 -21.64 -9.56 0.82
N ILE A 229 -20.75 -9.60 -0.18
CA ILE A 229 -20.96 -8.98 -1.50
C ILE A 229 -22.22 -9.50 -2.22
N LYS A 230 -22.54 -10.79 -2.11
CA LYS A 230 -23.72 -11.37 -2.76
C LYS A 230 -25.01 -10.68 -2.29
N SER A 231 -25.14 -10.48 -0.97
CA SER A 231 -26.30 -9.77 -0.39
C SER A 231 -26.31 -8.29 -0.78
N PHE A 232 -25.12 -7.68 -0.87
CA PHE A 232 -24.97 -6.29 -1.31
C PHE A 232 -25.41 -6.11 -2.76
N ILE A 233 -25.03 -7.00 -3.67
CA ILE A 233 -25.44 -6.97 -5.09
C ILE A 233 -26.96 -7.10 -5.24
N LEU A 234 -27.63 -7.90 -4.41
CA LEU A 234 -29.10 -7.99 -4.45
C LEU A 234 -29.76 -6.65 -4.16
N VAL A 235 -29.31 -5.92 -3.13
CA VAL A 235 -29.88 -4.60 -2.82
C VAL A 235 -29.40 -3.51 -3.79
N LEU A 236 -28.25 -3.71 -4.44
CA LEU A 236 -27.76 -2.83 -5.49
C LEU A 236 -28.62 -2.95 -6.73
N ASN A 237 -28.87 -4.15 -7.23
CA ASN A 237 -29.71 -4.42 -8.40
C ASN A 237 -31.19 -4.04 -8.16
N ALA A 238 -31.63 -4.08 -6.90
CA ALA A 238 -32.96 -3.61 -6.51
C ALA A 238 -33.09 -2.09 -6.34
N ASN A 239 -32.01 -1.32 -6.60
CA ASN A 239 -31.95 0.14 -6.43
C ASN A 239 -32.21 0.62 -4.99
N THR A 240 -32.03 -0.23 -4.00
CA THR A 240 -32.26 0.10 -2.58
C THR A 240 -30.96 0.30 -1.81
N CYS A 241 -29.81 0.17 -2.48
CA CYS A 241 -28.48 0.30 -1.91
C CYS A 241 -28.21 1.73 -1.42
N ILE A 242 -27.40 1.85 -0.37
CA ILE A 242 -26.96 3.13 0.20
C ILE A 242 -26.19 3.98 -0.82
N LEU A 243 -25.48 3.36 -1.76
CA LEU A 243 -24.72 4.06 -2.80
C LEU A 243 -25.63 4.83 -3.75
N ILE A 244 -26.74 4.23 -4.17
CA ILE A 244 -27.74 4.87 -5.03
C ILE A 244 -28.49 5.94 -4.23
N LYS A 245 -28.93 5.63 -3.01
CA LYS A 245 -29.67 6.58 -2.15
C LYS A 245 -28.85 7.85 -1.84
N LYS A 246 -27.54 7.73 -1.74
CA LYS A 246 -26.63 8.87 -1.50
C LYS A 246 -26.12 9.54 -2.78
N GLY A 247 -26.49 9.00 -3.94
CA GLY A 247 -26.12 9.54 -5.24
C GLY A 247 -24.63 9.40 -5.58
N TRP A 248 -23.99 8.32 -5.09
CA TRP A 248 -22.63 7.97 -5.48
C TRP A 248 -22.61 7.30 -6.85
N ILE A 249 -23.53 6.39 -7.06
CA ILE A 249 -23.71 5.65 -8.31
C ILE A 249 -25.17 5.69 -8.73
N GLU A 250 -25.39 5.43 -10.00
CA GLU A 250 -26.71 5.26 -10.61
C GLU A 250 -26.67 4.09 -11.59
N ASN A 251 -27.86 3.63 -12.02
CA ASN A 251 -27.94 2.59 -13.04
C ASN A 251 -27.47 3.14 -14.38
N TYR A 252 -26.64 2.38 -15.06
CA TYR A 252 -26.24 2.72 -16.42
C TYR A 252 -27.40 2.60 -17.39
N THR A 253 -27.49 3.55 -18.31
CA THR A 253 -28.60 3.64 -19.25
C THR A 253 -28.05 3.69 -20.68
N VAL A 254 -28.57 2.83 -21.57
CA VAL A 254 -28.25 2.83 -23.00
C VAL A 254 -29.50 3.13 -23.79
N ASN A 255 -29.48 4.16 -24.60
CA ASN A 255 -30.63 4.57 -25.43
C ASN A 255 -31.95 4.74 -24.61
N GLY A 256 -31.84 5.22 -23.38
CA GLY A 256 -32.96 5.41 -22.48
C GLY A 256 -33.47 4.15 -21.76
N MET A 257 -32.84 2.99 -22.01
CA MET A 257 -33.14 1.74 -21.28
C MET A 257 -32.12 1.53 -20.18
N VAL A 258 -32.63 1.21 -18.99
CA VAL A 258 -31.82 0.89 -17.80
C VAL A 258 -31.25 -0.51 -17.92
N GLU A 259 -29.93 -0.63 -17.73
CA GLU A 259 -29.23 -1.90 -17.59
C GLU A 259 -29.17 -2.27 -16.09
N PRO A 260 -29.94 -3.26 -15.62
CA PRO A 260 -30.20 -3.45 -14.19
C PRO A 260 -29.00 -3.97 -13.38
N ASP A 261 -27.98 -4.50 -14.06
CA ASP A 261 -26.74 -5.06 -13.47
C ASP A 261 -25.49 -4.21 -13.74
N LYS A 262 -25.67 -3.01 -14.32
CA LYS A 262 -24.60 -2.07 -14.65
C LYS A 262 -24.80 -0.75 -13.93
N PHE A 263 -23.72 -0.24 -13.37
CA PHE A 263 -23.73 0.96 -12.52
C PHE A 263 -22.62 1.92 -12.95
N CYS A 264 -22.93 3.21 -12.98
CA CYS A 264 -21.98 4.28 -13.27
C CYS A 264 -21.89 5.26 -12.08
N LEU A 265 -20.77 5.99 -12.02
CA LEU A 265 -20.65 7.13 -11.11
C LEU A 265 -21.62 8.23 -11.57
N THR A 266 -22.27 8.89 -10.62
CA THR A 266 -23.12 10.03 -10.97
C THR A 266 -22.28 11.21 -11.43
N ASN A 267 -22.81 12.05 -12.32
CA ASN A 267 -22.15 13.28 -12.78
C ASN A 267 -21.73 14.17 -11.59
N LYS A 268 -22.56 14.24 -10.56
CA LYS A 268 -22.22 14.95 -9.34
C LYS A 268 -20.90 14.47 -8.73
N ILE A 269 -20.70 13.18 -8.59
CA ILE A 269 -19.47 12.60 -8.02
C ILE A 269 -18.27 12.87 -8.93
N LEU A 270 -18.43 12.73 -10.25
CA LEU A 270 -17.38 13.03 -11.22
C LEU A 270 -16.93 14.52 -11.14
N GLU A 271 -17.86 15.44 -10.96
CA GLU A 271 -17.58 16.87 -10.96
C GLU A 271 -17.09 17.40 -9.60
N THR A 272 -17.50 16.81 -8.48
CA THR A 272 -17.19 17.33 -7.14
C THR A 272 -16.13 16.50 -6.41
N THR A 273 -16.31 15.20 -6.34
CA THR A 273 -15.45 14.30 -5.53
C THR A 273 -14.22 13.83 -6.31
N LEU A 274 -14.38 13.62 -7.63
CA LEU A 274 -13.29 13.17 -8.49
C LEU A 274 -12.61 14.29 -9.26
N VAL A 275 -12.80 15.54 -8.87
CA VAL A 275 -12.20 16.71 -9.54
C VAL A 275 -10.68 16.60 -9.65
N GLU A 276 -10.04 16.02 -8.65
CA GLU A 276 -8.58 15.82 -8.59
C GLU A 276 -8.08 14.72 -9.55
N PHE A 277 -8.99 13.93 -10.13
CA PHE A 277 -8.69 12.86 -11.09
C PHE A 277 -9.00 13.22 -12.54
N LYS A 278 -9.57 14.39 -12.81
CA LYS A 278 -9.96 14.80 -14.18
C LYS A 278 -8.81 14.74 -15.16
N GLU A 279 -7.64 15.24 -14.78
CA GLU A 279 -6.45 15.21 -15.64
C GLU A 279 -6.06 13.80 -16.06
N PHE A 280 -6.28 12.78 -15.21
CA PHE A 280 -5.95 11.39 -15.55
C PHE A 280 -6.99 10.76 -16.47
N ILE A 281 -8.24 11.15 -16.36
CA ILE A 281 -9.34 10.69 -17.22
C ILE A 281 -9.15 11.31 -18.61
N ASP A 282 -8.92 12.61 -18.70
CA ASP A 282 -8.80 13.37 -19.93
C ASP A 282 -7.56 12.96 -20.77
N ILE A 283 -6.40 12.70 -20.14
CA ILE A 283 -5.17 12.25 -20.81
C ILE A 283 -5.39 10.91 -21.54
N LYS A 284 -6.15 9.99 -20.96
CA LYS A 284 -6.45 8.71 -21.60
C LYS A 284 -7.40 8.86 -22.78
N ASP A 285 -8.36 9.75 -22.72
CA ASP A 285 -9.27 10.06 -23.82
C ASP A 285 -8.49 10.62 -25.03
N GLU A 286 -7.54 11.52 -24.81
CA GLU A 286 -6.67 12.05 -25.87
C GLU A 286 -5.75 10.96 -26.46
N THR A 287 -5.22 10.07 -25.64
CA THR A 287 -4.34 8.99 -26.09
C THR A 287 -5.09 7.97 -26.95
N ILE A 288 -6.33 7.64 -26.59
CA ILE A 288 -7.19 6.74 -27.36
C ILE A 288 -7.61 7.41 -28.68
N SER A 289 -7.98 8.67 -28.67
CA SER A 289 -8.31 9.44 -29.87
C SER A 289 -7.14 9.53 -30.84
N ASN A 290 -5.92 9.73 -30.35
CA ASN A 290 -4.71 9.77 -31.17
C ASN A 290 -4.29 8.39 -31.70
N SER A 291 -4.59 7.30 -31.00
CA SER A 291 -4.31 5.93 -31.47
C SER A 291 -5.27 5.46 -32.57
N LEU A 292 -6.46 6.04 -32.65
CA LEU A 292 -7.44 5.78 -33.70
C LEU A 292 -7.17 6.59 -34.96
N LEU A 293 -6.32 7.61 -34.93
CA LEU A 293 -5.85 8.39 -36.06
C LEU A 293 -4.52 7.83 -36.60
N MET A 294 -4.46 6.53 -36.90
CA MET A 294 -3.40 6.02 -37.75
C MET A 294 -3.59 6.58 -39.20
N PRO A 295 -2.56 7.22 -39.79
CA PRO A 295 -2.69 7.70 -41.13
C PRO A 295 -2.90 6.51 -42.09
N ASP A 296 -3.87 6.64 -42.98
CA ASP A 296 -4.11 5.72 -44.07
C ASP A 296 -2.80 5.39 -44.79
N VAL A 297 -2.44 4.13 -44.80
CA VAL A 297 -1.30 3.64 -45.55
C VAL A 297 -1.66 3.83 -47.05
N ILE A 298 -1.06 4.84 -47.67
CA ILE A 298 -1.13 5.03 -49.13
C ILE A 298 -0.45 3.83 -49.78
N VAL A 299 -1.27 2.92 -50.25
CA VAL A 299 -0.80 1.84 -51.15
C VAL A 299 -0.53 2.45 -52.51
N GLU A 300 0.72 2.83 -52.77
CA GLU A 300 1.17 3.12 -54.13
C GLU A 300 1.08 1.84 -54.97
N LYS A 301 0.09 1.80 -55.87
CA LYS A 301 0.08 0.85 -56.98
C LYS A 301 1.23 1.20 -57.94
N ARG A 302 2.29 0.39 -57.95
CA ARG A 302 3.23 0.38 -59.06
C ARG A 302 2.58 -0.35 -60.22
N MET A 303 2.41 0.37 -61.33
CA MET A 303 2.20 -0.18 -62.67
C MET A 303 3.49 -0.78 -63.21
#